data_0fc5cceb2504eee8edb64edda3356698
#
_entry.id   0fc5cceb2504eee8edb64edda3356698
#
_cell.length_a   1.000
_cell.length_b   1.000
_cell.length_c   1.000
_cell.angle_alpha   90.00
_cell.angle_beta   90.00
_cell.angle_gamma   90.00
#
_symmetry.space_group_name_H-M   'P 1'
#
loop_
_entity.id
_entity.type
_entity.pdbx_description
1 polymer ?
#
loop_
_entity_poly.entity_id
_entity_poly.type
_entity_poly.pdbx_seq_one_letter_code
_entity_poly.pdbx_strand_id
1 'polypeptide(L)'
;ALESVKWLEEIGVEFDQKEVTMPVGALWRRGHKPLKSEGYAFVSALQTFVENNGGKIITDTPVDALIIENGNVTGIEGTGLAGGKVTVRAQAVILTTGGFGANTQMLKAYNTYWTDIDDDIKTSNSPAITGDGIILGQSAGADLTGMGFSQMMPVSDPETGALFSGLQVPPQNFIMVNTSGKRFVNEYGSRDQLTQAAIDNGGLFYLIADEHIKNTAYNTSQEKI
;
A
#
# COMPACT_ATOMS: atom_id res chain seq x y z
N ALA A 1 -18.25 -7.06 -0.34
CA ALA A 1 -17.43 -6.85 0.87
C ALA A 1 -17.67 -7.96 1.90
N LEU A 2 -18.91 -8.21 2.36
CA LEU A 2 -19.18 -9.25 3.37
C LEU A 2 -18.81 -10.66 2.87
N GLU A 3 -19.13 -10.97 1.64
CA GLU A 3 -18.78 -12.25 1.00
C GLU A 3 -17.26 -12.45 0.92
N SER A 4 -16.51 -11.40 0.62
CA SER A 4 -15.04 -11.46 0.58
C SER A 4 -14.44 -11.73 1.96
N VAL A 5 -14.99 -11.13 3.02
CA VAL A 5 -14.55 -11.41 4.39
C VAL A 5 -14.83 -12.86 4.77
N LYS A 6 -16.04 -13.35 4.49
CA LYS A 6 -16.41 -14.76 4.75
C LYS A 6 -15.51 -15.74 3.97
N TRP A 7 -15.24 -15.45 2.71
CA TRP A 7 -14.34 -16.29 1.92
C TRP A 7 -12.91 -16.29 2.50
N LEU A 8 -12.41 -15.14 2.97
CA LEU A 8 -11.11 -15.08 3.64
C LEU A 8 -11.10 -15.91 4.93
N GLU A 9 -12.19 -15.89 5.72
CA GLU A 9 -12.33 -16.75 6.89
C GLU A 9 -12.34 -18.24 6.51
N GLU A 10 -13.07 -18.60 5.45
CA GLU A 10 -13.14 -19.98 4.91
C GLU A 10 -11.77 -20.52 4.49
N ILE A 11 -10.90 -19.67 3.93
CA ILE A 11 -9.55 -20.07 3.54
C ILE A 11 -8.52 -19.94 4.67
N GLY A 12 -8.93 -19.53 5.87
CA GLY A 12 -8.11 -19.58 7.08
C GLY A 12 -7.55 -18.24 7.59
N VAL A 13 -8.10 -17.12 7.14
CA VAL A 13 -7.78 -15.82 7.75
C VAL A 13 -8.63 -15.64 9.02
N GLU A 14 -7.98 -15.53 10.16
CA GLU A 14 -8.63 -15.26 11.44
C GLU A 14 -8.72 -13.75 11.67
N PHE A 15 -9.93 -13.22 11.82
CA PHE A 15 -10.16 -11.81 12.13
C PHE A 15 -10.48 -11.61 13.62
N ASP A 16 -10.12 -10.43 14.14
CA ASP A 16 -10.57 -10.02 15.46
C ASP A 16 -12.09 -9.79 15.43
N GLN A 17 -12.80 -10.61 16.19
CA GLN A 17 -14.26 -10.55 16.30
C GLN A 17 -14.76 -9.47 17.27
N LYS A 18 -13.84 -8.88 18.05
CA LYS A 18 -14.19 -7.90 19.08
C LYS A 18 -14.02 -6.47 18.60
N GLU A 19 -13.13 -6.25 17.66
CA GLU A 19 -12.77 -4.92 17.22
C GLU A 19 -12.89 -4.76 15.70
N VAL A 20 -13.72 -3.81 15.31
CA VAL A 20 -13.81 -3.33 13.92
C VAL A 20 -13.27 -1.91 13.88
N THR A 21 -12.22 -1.71 13.12
CA THR A 21 -11.52 -0.43 13.01
C THR A 21 -12.18 0.54 12.03
N MET A 22 -11.88 1.81 12.19
CA MET A 22 -12.31 2.87 11.29
C MET A 22 -11.08 3.62 10.78
N PRO A 23 -10.58 3.32 9.58
CA PRO A 23 -9.42 4.01 9.03
C PRO A 23 -9.72 5.48 8.72
N VAL A 24 -8.69 6.31 8.64
CA VAL A 24 -8.80 7.73 8.29
C VAL A 24 -9.63 7.93 7.02
N GLY A 25 -10.60 8.83 7.09
CA GLY A 25 -11.54 9.12 5.99
C GLY A 25 -12.73 8.16 5.88
N ALA A 26 -12.84 7.14 6.74
CA ALA A 26 -14.03 6.30 6.81
C ALA A 26 -15.15 7.02 7.60
N LEU A 27 -16.41 6.78 7.19
CA LEU A 27 -17.57 7.37 7.87
C LEU A 27 -17.99 6.59 9.11
N TRP A 28 -17.60 5.31 9.21
CA TRP A 28 -17.89 4.44 10.35
C TRP A 28 -16.92 3.24 10.40
N ARG A 29 -16.97 2.50 11.48
CA ARG A 29 -16.14 1.31 11.71
C ARG A 29 -16.52 0.19 10.75
N ARG A 30 -15.56 -0.28 9.94
CA ARG A 30 -15.74 -1.35 8.94
C ARG A 30 -14.46 -2.09 8.58
N GLY A 31 -13.35 -1.77 9.21
CA GLY A 31 -12.06 -2.40 8.95
C GLY A 31 -11.93 -3.68 9.77
N HIS A 32 -11.94 -4.84 9.13
CA HIS A 32 -11.66 -6.12 9.77
C HIS A 32 -10.16 -6.30 9.89
N LYS A 33 -9.68 -6.51 11.10
CA LYS A 33 -8.26 -6.66 11.42
C LYS A 33 -7.94 -8.14 11.61
N PRO A 34 -6.95 -8.70 10.90
CA PRO A 34 -6.52 -10.07 11.16
C PRO A 34 -5.81 -10.17 12.51
N LEU A 35 -5.92 -11.32 13.17
CA LEU A 35 -5.26 -11.60 14.45
C LEU A 35 -3.74 -11.75 14.30
N LYS A 36 -3.28 -12.32 13.18
CA LYS A 36 -1.86 -12.33 12.81
C LYS A 36 -1.48 -11.01 12.15
N SER A 37 -0.18 -10.69 12.13
CA SER A 37 0.25 -9.39 11.61
C SER A 37 -0.19 -9.18 10.16
N GLU A 38 -1.07 -8.26 10.00
CA GLU A 38 -1.49 -7.51 8.80
C GLU A 38 -1.48 -8.31 7.47
N GLY A 39 -0.68 -7.87 6.51
CA GLY A 39 -0.62 -8.48 5.18
C GLY A 39 -0.19 -9.95 5.17
N TYR A 40 0.63 -10.37 6.14
CA TYR A 40 1.11 -11.75 6.22
C TYR A 40 -0.04 -12.75 6.47
N ALA A 41 -1.06 -12.37 7.24
CA ALA A 41 -2.22 -13.23 7.46
C ALA A 41 -2.93 -13.58 6.15
N PHE A 42 -3.12 -12.59 5.29
CA PHE A 42 -3.75 -12.78 3.98
C PHE A 42 -2.87 -13.60 3.04
N VAL A 43 -1.59 -13.21 2.91
CA VAL A 43 -0.67 -13.89 1.99
C VAL A 43 -0.48 -15.36 2.37
N SER A 44 -0.30 -15.69 3.65
CA SER A 44 -0.12 -17.07 4.10
C SER A 44 -1.35 -17.94 3.87
N ALA A 45 -2.57 -17.42 4.11
CA ALA A 45 -3.81 -18.15 3.85
C ALA A 45 -4.03 -18.37 2.34
N LEU A 46 -3.82 -17.34 1.52
CA LEU A 46 -3.92 -17.43 0.07
C LEU A 46 -2.88 -18.38 -0.53
N GLN A 47 -1.65 -18.35 -0.03
CA GLN A 47 -0.60 -19.28 -0.45
C GLN A 47 -1.04 -20.73 -0.20
N THR A 48 -1.45 -21.02 1.03
CA THR A 48 -1.94 -22.35 1.40
C THR A 48 -3.13 -22.79 0.53
N PHE A 49 -4.05 -21.87 0.26
CA PHE A 49 -5.19 -22.15 -0.61
C PHE A 49 -4.75 -22.48 -2.04
N VAL A 50 -3.83 -21.73 -2.63
CA VAL A 50 -3.31 -21.97 -3.99
C VAL A 50 -2.62 -23.34 -4.07
N GLU A 51 -1.72 -23.62 -3.12
CA GLU A 51 -0.96 -24.88 -3.08
C GLU A 51 -1.86 -26.11 -2.91
N ASN A 52 -2.84 -26.02 -2.01
CA ASN A 52 -3.81 -27.10 -1.77
C ASN A 52 -4.72 -27.38 -2.98
N ASN A 53 -4.88 -26.39 -3.87
CA ASN A 53 -5.65 -26.55 -5.11
C ASN A 53 -4.77 -26.81 -6.35
N GLY A 54 -3.52 -27.23 -6.15
CA GLY A 54 -2.62 -27.64 -7.22
C GLY A 54 -1.93 -26.49 -7.96
N GLY A 55 -2.09 -25.28 -7.47
CA GLY A 55 -1.33 -24.11 -7.95
C GLY A 55 0.14 -24.19 -7.56
N LYS A 56 0.98 -23.45 -8.26
CA LYS A 56 2.41 -23.31 -7.94
C LYS A 56 2.75 -21.86 -7.72
N ILE A 57 3.53 -21.58 -6.67
CA ILE A 57 4.08 -20.27 -6.38
C ILE A 57 5.57 -20.34 -6.63
N ILE A 58 6.08 -19.45 -7.46
CA ILE A 58 7.51 -19.34 -7.77
C ILE A 58 7.95 -17.97 -7.23
N THR A 59 8.75 -18.00 -6.18
CA THR A 59 9.36 -16.80 -5.57
C THR A 59 10.72 -16.50 -6.19
N ASP A 60 11.29 -15.36 -5.85
CA ASP A 60 12.64 -14.94 -6.25
C ASP A 60 12.85 -15.03 -7.78
N THR A 61 11.79 -14.74 -8.52
CA THR A 61 11.79 -14.83 -9.98
C THR A 61 11.05 -13.61 -10.55
N PRO A 62 11.73 -12.46 -10.60
CA PRO A 62 11.15 -11.29 -11.25
C PRO A 62 10.79 -11.60 -12.70
N VAL A 63 9.63 -11.11 -13.12
CA VAL A 63 9.17 -11.22 -14.51
C VAL A 63 9.71 -10.04 -15.30
N ASP A 64 10.50 -10.33 -16.31
CA ASP A 64 11.20 -9.33 -17.11
C ASP A 64 10.42 -8.96 -18.39
N ALA A 65 9.61 -9.89 -18.92
CA ALA A 65 8.88 -9.67 -20.16
C ALA A 65 7.60 -10.52 -20.26
N LEU A 66 6.64 -10.02 -21.03
CA LEU A 66 5.53 -10.81 -21.58
C LEU A 66 5.97 -11.47 -22.89
N ILE A 67 5.56 -12.71 -23.12
CA ILE A 67 5.75 -13.39 -24.40
C ILE A 67 4.55 -13.05 -25.28
N ILE A 68 4.81 -12.40 -26.40
CA ILE A 68 3.75 -11.95 -27.32
C ILE A 68 3.96 -12.67 -28.67
N GLU A 69 2.96 -13.40 -29.12
CA GLU A 69 2.95 -14.12 -30.38
C GLU A 69 1.68 -13.78 -31.16
N ASN A 70 1.84 -13.29 -32.37
CA ASN A 70 0.72 -12.88 -33.24
C ASN A 70 -0.25 -11.88 -32.56
N GLY A 71 0.30 -10.98 -31.73
CA GLY A 71 -0.48 -9.96 -30.99
C GLY A 71 -1.18 -10.47 -29.73
N ASN A 72 -0.97 -11.72 -29.32
CA ASN A 72 -1.54 -12.29 -28.13
C ASN A 72 -0.45 -12.58 -27.08
N VAL A 73 -0.74 -12.33 -25.83
CA VAL A 73 0.12 -12.72 -24.70
C VAL A 73 -0.01 -14.22 -24.49
N THR A 74 1.11 -14.95 -24.62
CA THR A 74 1.17 -16.42 -24.54
C THR A 74 2.04 -16.93 -23.40
N GLY A 75 2.50 -16.03 -22.52
CA GLY A 75 3.31 -16.40 -21.37
C GLY A 75 4.14 -15.26 -20.83
N ILE A 76 5.09 -15.61 -19.97
CA ILE A 76 6.02 -14.70 -19.32
C ILE A 76 7.45 -15.23 -19.39
N GLU A 77 8.41 -14.33 -19.35
CA GLU A 77 9.83 -14.61 -19.13
C GLU A 77 10.30 -13.88 -17.88
N GLY A 78 11.17 -14.51 -17.14
CA GLY A 78 11.77 -13.95 -15.94
C GLY A 78 13.16 -14.54 -15.68
N THR A 79 13.80 -14.03 -14.65
CA THR A 79 15.14 -14.44 -14.23
C THR A 79 15.06 -15.05 -12.84
N GLY A 80 15.39 -16.34 -12.72
CA GLY A 80 15.42 -17.01 -11.44
C GLY A 80 16.63 -16.60 -10.58
N LEU A 81 16.61 -16.95 -9.30
CA LEU A 81 17.61 -16.55 -8.28
C LEU A 81 19.06 -16.86 -8.70
N ALA A 82 19.28 -17.95 -9.42
CA ALA A 82 20.61 -18.33 -9.94
C ALA A 82 20.97 -17.66 -11.28
N GLY A 83 20.22 -16.69 -11.73
CA GLY A 83 20.42 -16.00 -13.01
C GLY A 83 19.95 -16.80 -14.23
N GLY A 84 19.31 -17.93 -14.04
CA GLY A 84 18.76 -18.74 -15.12
C GLY A 84 17.45 -18.16 -15.66
N LYS A 85 17.28 -18.23 -16.98
CA LYS A 85 16.02 -17.83 -17.63
C LYS A 85 14.88 -18.78 -17.23
N VAL A 86 13.77 -18.21 -16.78
CA VAL A 86 12.52 -18.90 -16.51
C VAL A 86 11.50 -18.50 -17.55
N THR A 87 10.88 -19.48 -18.19
CA THR A 87 9.83 -19.25 -19.19
C THR A 87 8.59 -20.02 -18.78
N VAL A 88 7.47 -19.33 -18.68
CA VAL A 88 6.17 -19.96 -18.41
C VAL A 88 5.24 -19.65 -19.56
N ARG A 89 4.74 -20.70 -20.22
CA ARG A 89 3.71 -20.61 -21.24
C ARG A 89 2.33 -20.72 -20.61
N ALA A 90 1.41 -19.86 -21.01
CA ALA A 90 0.06 -19.81 -20.46
C ALA A 90 -0.94 -19.36 -21.52
N GLN A 91 -2.20 -19.78 -21.35
CA GLN A 91 -3.30 -19.32 -22.19
C GLN A 91 -3.73 -17.89 -21.85
N ALA A 92 -3.46 -17.44 -20.64
CA ALA A 92 -3.70 -16.07 -20.17
C ALA A 92 -2.70 -15.70 -19.08
N VAL A 93 -2.41 -14.42 -18.98
CA VAL A 93 -1.55 -13.82 -17.92
C VAL A 93 -2.36 -12.75 -17.20
N ILE A 94 -2.40 -12.83 -15.88
CA ILE A 94 -3.04 -11.82 -15.02
C ILE A 94 -1.95 -11.03 -14.32
N LEU A 95 -1.92 -9.72 -14.54
CA LEU A 95 -0.99 -8.80 -13.88
C LEU A 95 -1.60 -8.30 -12.57
N THR A 96 -1.01 -8.70 -11.44
CA THR A 96 -1.44 -8.31 -10.08
C THR A 96 -0.26 -7.80 -9.24
N THR A 97 0.67 -7.10 -9.89
CA THR A 97 1.95 -6.66 -9.34
C THR A 97 1.87 -5.42 -8.44
N GLY A 98 0.66 -4.93 -8.17
CA GLY A 98 0.45 -3.70 -7.40
C GLY A 98 0.67 -2.44 -8.22
N GLY A 99 0.93 -1.35 -7.53
CA GLY A 99 1.14 -0.02 -8.12
C GLY A 99 2.62 0.35 -8.31
N PHE A 100 2.89 1.65 -8.27
CA PHE A 100 4.22 2.22 -8.47
C PHE A 100 4.64 3.21 -7.36
N GLY A 101 4.05 3.10 -6.17
CA GLY A 101 4.28 4.05 -5.08
C GLY A 101 5.72 4.11 -4.53
N ALA A 102 6.57 3.12 -4.83
CA ALA A 102 8.00 3.15 -4.52
C ALA A 102 8.87 3.67 -5.68
N ASN A 103 8.28 3.92 -6.83
CA ASN A 103 8.96 4.51 -7.99
C ASN A 103 8.68 6.02 -8.05
N THR A 104 9.50 6.81 -7.37
CA THR A 104 9.31 8.25 -7.27
C THR A 104 9.41 8.96 -8.63
N GLN A 105 10.20 8.45 -9.56
CA GLN A 105 10.28 8.99 -10.91
C GLN A 105 8.98 8.78 -11.68
N MET A 106 8.39 7.60 -11.57
CA MET A 106 7.10 7.29 -12.18
C MET A 106 5.98 8.11 -11.54
N LEU A 107 6.04 8.29 -10.20
CA LEU A 107 5.14 9.16 -9.46
C LEU A 107 5.16 10.59 -10.01
N LYS A 108 6.35 11.17 -10.19
CA LYS A 108 6.51 12.51 -10.77
C LYS A 108 6.01 12.58 -12.22
N ALA A 109 6.34 11.58 -13.03
CA ALA A 109 5.98 11.57 -14.46
C ALA A 109 4.46 11.55 -14.69
N TYR A 110 3.72 10.86 -13.84
CA TYR A 110 2.26 10.76 -13.95
C TYR A 110 1.50 11.74 -13.05
N ASN A 111 2.17 12.45 -12.16
CA ASN A 111 1.50 13.34 -11.21
C ASN A 111 0.77 14.48 -11.92
N THR A 112 -0.52 14.60 -11.65
CA THR A 112 -1.38 15.67 -12.16
C THR A 112 -2.11 16.45 -11.06
N TYR A 113 -1.97 16.01 -9.81
CA TYR A 113 -2.75 16.54 -8.71
C TYR A 113 -1.90 17.29 -7.67
N TRP A 114 -0.79 16.70 -7.22
CA TRP A 114 0.05 17.27 -6.17
C TRP A 114 1.13 18.16 -6.76
N THR A 115 1.23 19.41 -6.26
CA THR A 115 2.20 20.38 -6.77
C THR A 115 3.62 20.13 -6.27
N ASP A 116 3.77 19.42 -5.15
CA ASP A 116 5.02 19.35 -4.38
C ASP A 116 5.66 17.94 -4.37
N ILE A 117 5.37 17.12 -5.39
CA ILE A 117 6.12 15.88 -5.58
C ILE A 117 7.47 16.21 -6.22
N ASP A 118 8.49 16.25 -5.40
CA ASP A 118 9.90 16.46 -5.79
C ASP A 118 10.71 15.16 -5.79
N ASP A 119 12.02 15.29 -6.00
CA ASP A 119 12.92 14.13 -6.05
C ASP A 119 13.19 13.51 -4.68
N ASP A 120 12.94 14.26 -3.60
CA ASP A 120 13.18 13.84 -2.22
C ASP A 120 11.95 13.22 -1.56
N ILE A 121 10.84 13.12 -2.29
CA ILE A 121 9.61 12.53 -1.74
C ILE A 121 9.85 11.14 -1.22
N LYS A 122 9.43 10.91 0.02
CA LYS A 122 9.55 9.61 0.67
C LYS A 122 8.33 8.75 0.35
N THR A 123 8.50 7.45 0.48
CA THR A 123 7.42 6.49 0.26
C THR A 123 7.22 5.58 1.45
N SER A 124 5.98 5.29 1.78
CA SER A 124 5.60 4.28 2.76
C SER A 124 5.40 2.90 2.13
N ASN A 125 5.57 2.78 0.82
CA ASN A 125 5.40 1.52 0.11
C ASN A 125 6.60 0.59 0.31
N SER A 126 6.36 -0.71 0.16
CA SER A 126 7.44 -1.68 -0.01
C SER A 126 8.31 -1.29 -1.22
N PRO A 127 9.65 -1.44 -1.13
CA PRO A 127 10.56 -1.19 -2.26
C PRO A 127 10.23 -1.97 -3.53
N ALA A 128 9.45 -3.05 -3.42
CA ALA A 128 9.00 -3.86 -4.55
C ALA A 128 7.84 -3.25 -5.35
N ILE A 129 7.25 -2.13 -4.92
CA ILE A 129 6.10 -1.51 -5.60
C ILE A 129 6.60 -0.48 -6.63
N THR A 130 7.18 -0.98 -7.69
CA THR A 130 7.96 -0.21 -8.68
C THR A 130 7.24 0.04 -10.01
N GLY A 131 6.05 -0.56 -10.21
CA GLY A 131 5.27 -0.36 -11.42
C GLY A 131 5.56 -1.34 -12.55
N ASP A 132 6.21 -2.45 -12.26
CA ASP A 132 6.66 -3.46 -13.25
C ASP A 132 5.51 -3.96 -14.12
N GLY A 133 4.36 -4.30 -13.52
CA GLY A 133 3.20 -4.76 -14.30
C GLY A 133 2.59 -3.68 -15.20
N ILE A 134 2.75 -2.42 -14.85
CA ILE A 134 2.33 -1.30 -15.71
C ILE A 134 3.22 -1.26 -16.96
N ILE A 135 4.54 -1.36 -16.77
CA ILE A 135 5.51 -1.40 -17.86
C ILE A 135 5.30 -2.61 -18.76
N LEU A 136 5.09 -3.80 -18.14
CA LEU A 136 4.78 -5.03 -18.86
C LEU A 136 3.48 -4.92 -19.66
N GLY A 137 2.43 -4.35 -19.04
CA GLY A 137 1.16 -4.13 -19.73
C GLY A 137 1.30 -3.22 -20.95
N GLN A 138 2.00 -2.10 -20.80
CA GLN A 138 2.27 -1.18 -21.92
C GLN A 138 3.07 -1.85 -23.04
N SER A 139 4.02 -2.71 -22.72
CA SER A 139 4.78 -3.46 -23.73
C SER A 139 3.90 -4.40 -24.58
N ALA A 140 2.76 -4.81 -24.04
CA ALA A 140 1.74 -5.59 -24.73
C ALA A 140 0.66 -4.73 -25.40
N GLY A 141 0.80 -3.40 -25.40
CA GLY A 141 -0.16 -2.47 -26.00
C GLY A 141 -1.32 -2.08 -25.11
N ALA A 142 -1.24 -2.35 -23.79
CA ALA A 142 -2.26 -1.89 -22.85
C ALA A 142 -2.24 -0.36 -22.70
N ASP A 143 -3.43 0.20 -22.61
CA ASP A 143 -3.61 1.62 -22.31
C ASP A 143 -3.63 1.86 -20.80
N LEU A 144 -3.28 3.08 -20.37
CA LEU A 144 -3.21 3.46 -18.96
C LEU A 144 -4.31 4.46 -18.62
N THR A 145 -4.92 4.28 -17.47
CA THR A 145 -5.92 5.22 -16.95
C THR A 145 -5.70 5.49 -15.47
N GLY A 146 -6.03 6.70 -15.01
CA GLY A 146 -5.99 7.07 -13.60
C GLY A 146 -4.57 7.19 -13.00
N MET A 147 -3.53 7.26 -13.80
CA MET A 147 -2.13 7.26 -13.34
C MET A 147 -1.76 8.46 -12.46
N GLY A 148 -2.46 9.58 -12.61
CA GLY A 148 -2.23 10.78 -11.81
C GLY A 148 -2.81 10.74 -10.39
N PHE A 149 -3.59 9.73 -10.06
CA PHE A 149 -4.22 9.60 -8.74
C PHE A 149 -3.28 8.92 -7.75
N SER A 150 -2.39 9.70 -7.16
CA SER A 150 -1.50 9.24 -6.08
C SER A 150 -2.05 9.65 -4.73
N GLN A 151 -2.14 8.70 -3.80
CA GLN A 151 -2.54 9.01 -2.43
C GLN A 151 -1.32 9.34 -1.59
N MET A 152 -1.28 10.57 -1.10
CA MET A 152 -0.30 10.97 -0.10
C MET A 152 -0.80 10.58 1.30
N MET A 153 0.12 10.16 2.15
CA MET A 153 -0.18 9.82 3.54
C MET A 153 0.17 11.01 4.45
N PRO A 154 -0.80 11.55 5.18
CA PRO A 154 -0.57 12.77 5.99
C PRO A 154 0.22 12.53 7.27
N VAL A 155 0.61 11.30 7.56
CA VAL A 155 1.38 10.93 8.77
C VAL A 155 2.45 9.92 8.39
N SER A 156 3.66 10.41 8.22
CA SER A 156 4.83 9.57 7.95
C SER A 156 6.06 10.20 8.61
N ASP A 157 7.05 9.38 8.87
CA ASP A 157 8.34 9.85 9.35
C ASP A 157 9.03 10.69 8.26
N PRO A 158 9.47 11.91 8.56
CA PRO A 158 10.02 12.82 7.55
C PRO A 158 11.36 12.36 6.98
N GLU A 159 12.11 11.50 7.68
CA GLU A 159 13.40 11.01 7.21
C GLU A 159 13.26 9.74 6.39
N THR A 160 12.40 8.82 6.81
CA THR A 160 12.29 7.48 6.23
C THR A 160 11.05 7.26 5.37
N GLY A 161 10.01 8.07 5.52
CA GLY A 161 8.70 7.85 4.92
C GLY A 161 7.87 6.77 5.60
N ALA A 162 8.36 6.15 6.67
CA ALA A 162 7.64 5.11 7.37
C ALA A 162 6.35 5.66 8.02
N LEU A 163 5.28 4.87 7.97
CA LEU A 163 4.01 5.28 8.57
C LEU A 163 4.04 5.20 10.09
N PHE A 164 3.56 6.25 10.75
CA PHE A 164 3.16 6.21 12.15
C PHE A 164 1.77 5.59 12.26
N SER A 165 1.68 4.29 12.29
CA SER A 165 0.42 3.57 12.19
C SER A 165 -0.49 3.70 13.40
N GLY A 166 0.07 3.87 14.59
CA GLY A 166 -0.68 3.78 15.84
C GLY A 166 -1.63 4.94 16.13
N LEU A 167 -1.39 6.11 15.56
CA LEU A 167 -2.18 7.31 15.86
C LEU A 167 -3.29 7.60 14.84
N GLN A 168 -3.49 6.71 13.88
CA GLN A 168 -4.45 6.93 12.79
C GLN A 168 -5.88 6.46 13.08
N VAL A 169 -6.11 5.85 14.23
CA VAL A 169 -7.38 5.19 14.51
C VAL A 169 -8.37 6.16 15.15
N PRO A 170 -9.59 6.19 14.60
CA PRO A 170 -10.58 7.21 14.88
C PRO A 170 -11.24 7.08 16.24
N PRO A 171 -11.89 8.10 16.61
CA PRO A 171 -11.76 9.44 16.02
C PRO A 171 -10.31 9.87 16.15
N GLN A 172 -9.83 10.79 15.32
CA GLN A 172 -8.44 11.23 15.40
C GLN A 172 -8.07 11.57 16.85
N ASN A 173 -7.26 10.72 17.44
CA ASN A 173 -6.90 10.80 18.86
C ASN A 173 -5.68 11.70 19.10
N PHE A 174 -5.40 12.58 18.18
CA PHE A 174 -4.29 13.53 18.22
C PHE A 174 -4.71 14.86 17.61
N ILE A 175 -3.93 15.88 17.86
CA ILE A 175 -4.00 17.16 17.16
C ILE A 175 -2.74 17.37 16.33
N MET A 176 -2.90 17.96 15.16
CA MET A 176 -1.81 18.33 14.26
C MET A 176 -1.42 19.78 14.50
N VAL A 177 -0.19 20.02 14.90
CA VAL A 177 0.35 21.36 15.10
C VAL A 177 1.55 21.59 14.20
N ASN A 178 1.65 22.78 13.62
CA ASN A 178 2.78 23.16 12.81
C ASN A 178 4.03 23.49 13.68
N THR A 179 5.14 23.82 13.04
CA THR A 179 6.40 24.17 13.72
C THR A 179 6.31 25.39 14.62
N SER A 180 5.25 26.21 14.49
CA SER A 180 4.95 27.33 15.39
C SER A 180 4.04 26.95 16.56
N GLY A 181 3.74 25.67 16.73
CA GLY A 181 2.88 25.17 17.80
C GLY A 181 1.38 25.46 17.59
N LYS A 182 0.96 25.85 16.39
CA LYS A 182 -0.44 26.15 16.09
C LYS A 182 -1.11 24.95 15.41
N ARG A 183 -2.29 24.56 15.90
CA ARG A 183 -3.18 23.65 15.20
C ARG A 183 -3.58 24.26 13.86
N PHE A 184 -3.46 23.53 12.78
CA PHE A 184 -3.63 24.08 11.43
C PHE A 184 -4.67 23.37 10.58
N VAL A 185 -5.24 22.27 11.04
CA VAL A 185 -6.21 21.49 10.28
C VAL A 185 -7.25 20.85 11.19
N ASN A 186 -8.40 20.47 10.63
CA ASN A 186 -9.34 19.57 11.28
C ASN A 186 -8.94 18.12 10.99
N GLU A 187 -8.49 17.38 11.98
CA GLU A 187 -7.98 16.02 11.87
C GLU A 187 -9.04 15.00 11.42
N TYR A 188 -10.32 15.38 11.42
CA TYR A 188 -11.42 14.59 10.84
C TYR A 188 -11.57 14.76 9.32
N GLY A 189 -10.73 15.58 8.71
CA GLY A 189 -10.69 15.75 7.26
C GLY A 189 -10.29 14.48 6.51
N SER A 190 -10.49 14.49 5.20
CA SER A 190 -10.00 13.43 4.33
C SER A 190 -8.46 13.45 4.25
N ARG A 191 -7.85 12.35 3.79
CA ARG A 191 -6.38 12.25 3.71
C ARG A 191 -5.77 13.33 2.84
N ASP A 192 -6.38 13.62 1.72
CA ASP A 192 -5.98 14.69 0.81
C ASP A 192 -6.07 16.07 1.46
N GLN A 193 -7.13 16.36 2.22
CA GLN A 193 -7.24 17.60 2.98
C GLN A 193 -6.16 17.73 4.04
N LEU A 194 -5.87 16.67 4.78
CA LEU A 194 -4.81 16.66 5.79
C LEU A 194 -3.43 16.84 5.15
N THR A 195 -3.19 16.15 4.04
CA THR A 195 -1.93 16.27 3.29
C THR A 195 -1.75 17.68 2.75
N GLN A 196 -2.76 18.24 2.08
CA GLN A 196 -2.67 19.59 1.54
C GLN A 196 -2.43 20.62 2.65
N ALA A 197 -3.12 20.49 3.78
CA ALA A 197 -2.89 21.36 4.91
C ALA A 197 -1.46 21.23 5.49
N ALA A 198 -0.90 20.03 5.49
CA ALA A 198 0.49 19.81 5.90
C ALA A 198 1.47 20.50 4.93
N ILE A 199 1.28 20.35 3.63
CA ILE A 199 2.07 21.00 2.58
C ILE A 199 2.00 22.53 2.74
N ASP A 200 0.81 23.08 2.88
CA ASP A 200 0.58 24.54 3.05
C ASP A 200 1.24 25.10 4.33
N ASN A 201 1.56 24.24 5.29
CA ASN A 201 2.27 24.59 6.54
C ASN A 201 3.75 24.15 6.54
N GLY A 202 4.34 23.89 5.37
CA GLY A 202 5.78 23.64 5.21
C GLY A 202 6.18 22.17 5.32
N GLY A 203 5.22 21.24 5.28
CA GLY A 203 5.46 19.79 5.19
C GLY A 203 5.83 19.11 6.51
N LEU A 204 6.39 19.84 7.47
CA LEU A 204 6.76 19.31 8.80
C LEU A 204 5.76 19.76 9.87
N PHE A 205 5.27 18.82 10.65
CA PHE A 205 4.34 19.08 11.75
C PHE A 205 4.52 18.05 12.87
N TYR A 206 3.88 18.31 14.00
CA TYR A 206 3.90 17.44 15.17
C TYR A 206 2.52 16.87 15.44
N LEU A 207 2.47 15.62 15.84
CA LEU A 207 1.28 14.96 16.38
C LEU A 207 1.33 15.05 17.91
N ILE A 208 0.30 15.60 18.52
CA ILE A 208 0.19 15.69 19.97
C ILE A 208 -0.95 14.78 20.42
N ALA A 209 -0.62 13.80 21.22
CA ALA A 209 -1.56 12.87 21.84
C ALA A 209 -1.23 12.73 23.34
N ASP A 210 -2.21 12.33 24.14
CA ASP A 210 -1.96 12.03 25.54
C ASP A 210 -1.37 10.62 25.74
N GLU A 211 -0.93 10.34 26.96
CA GLU A 211 -0.32 9.06 27.31
C GLU A 211 -1.29 7.88 27.16
N HIS A 212 -2.58 8.10 27.42
CA HIS A 212 -3.59 7.06 27.24
C HIS A 212 -3.69 6.64 25.78
N ILE A 213 -3.74 7.60 24.87
CA ILE A 213 -3.75 7.35 23.42
C ILE A 213 -2.46 6.66 22.96
N LYS A 214 -1.32 7.13 23.44
CA LYS A 214 -0.02 6.49 23.18
C LYS A 214 -0.02 5.01 23.57
N ASN A 215 -0.55 4.67 24.74
CA ASN A 215 -0.57 3.31 25.27
C ASN A 215 -1.61 2.41 24.60
N THR A 216 -2.67 2.97 24.05
CA THR A 216 -3.73 2.23 23.34
C THR A 216 -3.53 2.19 21.82
N ALA A 217 -2.63 3.02 21.31
CA ALA A 217 -2.34 3.07 19.88
C ALA A 217 -1.68 1.77 19.43
N TYR A 218 -2.24 1.16 18.38
CA TYR A 218 -1.57 0.07 17.71
C TYR A 218 -0.36 0.63 16.96
N ASN A 219 0.81 0.34 17.48
CA ASN A 219 2.06 0.82 16.90
C ASN A 219 2.96 -0.37 16.54
N THR A 220 3.15 -0.59 15.26
CA THR A 220 4.12 -1.58 14.75
C THR A 220 5.58 -1.18 15.02
N SER A 221 5.81 0.06 15.43
CA SER A 221 7.13 0.64 15.73
C SER A 221 7.37 0.84 17.23
N GLN A 222 6.62 0.19 18.11
CA GLN A 222 6.78 0.34 19.57
C GLN A 222 8.20 0.05 20.08
N GLU A 223 8.99 -0.71 19.34
CA GLU A 223 10.39 -0.98 19.68
C GLU A 223 11.34 0.19 19.36
N LYS A 224 10.85 1.25 18.73
CA LYS A 224 11.67 2.40 18.28
C LYS A 224 11.34 3.73 18.96
N ILE A 225 10.45 3.75 19.95
CA ILE A 225 10.08 4.97 20.69
C ILE A 225 10.65 4.90 22.10
#